data_2c6de5d6f878f478f822c57ac85e171b
#
_entry.id   2c6de5d6f878f478f822c57ac85e171b
#
_cell.length_a   1.000
_cell.length_b   1.000
_cell.length_c   1.000
_cell.angle_alpha   90.00
_cell.angle_beta   90.00
_cell.angle_gamma   90.00
#
_symmetry.space_group_name_H-M   'P 1'
#
loop_
_entity.id
_entity.type
_entity.pdbx_description
1 polymer ?
#
loop_
_entity_poly.entity_id
_entity_poly.type
_entity_poly.pdbx_seq_one_letter_code
_entity_poly.pdbx_strand_id
1 'polypeptide(L)'
;IYESASKYNVFTSLVMPHLFEDAVLERTYGNMVRVVADTGDGGWNHFSDHDKGKMYGNWPNSMNMFDGFIHWSKISGREKVILDGDFIRLNTFASDEEKESVISLQLMAGGPVTISDQYNTIGDNLSFYQNTELLELNKDRFVGKPLSTSIIDKKNQIWYGQMSNGDWIIGLFNRDNSTQSRSVSFGDLGIKGKMKIRDLWKHADEGEADQLSVTLKPHACKIVRLVKP
;
A
#
# COMPACT_ATOMS: atom_id res chain seq x y z
N ILE A 1 -16.25 -3.55 -24.73
CA ILE A 1 -16.21 -2.57 -23.63
C ILE A 1 -14.96 -1.68 -23.77
N TYR A 2 -13.74 -2.25 -23.82
CA TYR A 2 -12.49 -1.47 -23.90
C TYR A 2 -12.44 -0.50 -25.09
N GLU A 3 -12.74 -0.98 -26.31
CA GLU A 3 -12.77 -0.14 -27.51
C GLU A 3 -13.72 1.05 -27.39
N SER A 4 -14.87 0.83 -26.76
CA SER A 4 -15.82 1.91 -26.50
C SER A 4 -15.33 2.85 -25.40
N ALA A 5 -14.78 2.31 -24.30
CA ALA A 5 -14.27 3.09 -23.19
C ALA A 5 -13.10 4.01 -23.61
N SER A 6 -12.12 3.44 -24.34
CA SER A 6 -10.96 4.20 -24.82
C SER A 6 -11.33 5.33 -25.77
N LYS A 7 -12.34 5.11 -26.64
CA LYS A 7 -12.83 6.14 -27.55
C LYS A 7 -13.37 7.38 -26.82
N TYR A 8 -13.93 7.21 -25.62
CA TYR A 8 -14.49 8.29 -24.82
C TYR A 8 -13.60 8.64 -23.60
N ASN A 9 -12.37 8.14 -23.55
CA ASN A 9 -11.46 8.35 -22.43
C ASN A 9 -12.05 7.95 -21.07
N VAL A 10 -12.78 6.83 -21.03
CA VAL A 10 -13.41 6.31 -19.82
C VAL A 10 -12.41 5.42 -19.07
N PHE A 11 -12.28 5.65 -17.77
CA PHE A 11 -11.45 4.84 -16.88
C PHE A 11 -12.06 3.44 -16.71
N THR A 12 -11.25 2.40 -16.94
CA THR A 12 -11.67 1.00 -16.84
C THR A 12 -11.07 0.35 -15.60
N SER A 13 -11.91 -0.07 -14.67
CA SER A 13 -11.53 -0.87 -13.49
C SER A 13 -11.95 -2.32 -13.69
N LEU A 14 -11.01 -3.24 -13.55
CA LEU A 14 -11.23 -4.68 -13.67
C LEU A 14 -11.34 -5.28 -12.26
N VAL A 15 -12.55 -5.60 -11.84
CA VAL A 15 -12.85 -6.02 -10.46
C VAL A 15 -12.53 -7.49 -10.20
N MET A 16 -12.80 -8.35 -11.18
CA MET A 16 -12.59 -9.80 -11.05
C MET A 16 -11.77 -10.33 -12.21
N PRO A 17 -10.55 -9.83 -12.43
CA PRO A 17 -9.74 -10.29 -13.53
C PRO A 17 -9.13 -11.66 -13.23
N HIS A 18 -8.90 -12.44 -14.26
CA HIS A 18 -8.07 -13.63 -14.19
C HIS A 18 -6.63 -13.23 -14.49
N LEU A 19 -5.89 -12.86 -13.45
CA LEU A 19 -4.50 -12.46 -13.59
C LEU A 19 -3.60 -13.68 -13.80
N PHE A 20 -3.03 -13.81 -14.97
CA PHE A 20 -2.06 -14.85 -15.29
C PHE A 20 -0.71 -14.24 -15.62
N GLU A 21 0.35 -14.94 -15.29
CA GLU A 21 1.74 -14.54 -15.59
C GLU A 21 2.02 -13.10 -15.18
N ASP A 22 2.14 -12.20 -16.16
CA ASP A 22 2.38 -10.77 -15.96
C ASP A 22 1.13 -9.90 -16.18
N ALA A 23 -0.05 -10.51 -16.11
CA ALA A 23 -1.34 -9.82 -16.30
C ALA A 23 -1.38 -8.99 -17.61
N VAL A 24 -0.95 -9.58 -18.72
CA VAL A 24 -0.80 -8.87 -20.01
C VAL A 24 -2.13 -8.30 -20.50
N LEU A 25 -3.21 -9.09 -20.41
CA LEU A 25 -4.54 -8.65 -20.86
C LEU A 25 -5.07 -7.53 -19.99
N GLU A 26 -4.94 -7.68 -18.68
CA GLU A 26 -5.41 -6.70 -17.71
C GLU A 26 -4.65 -5.37 -17.84
N ARG A 27 -3.35 -5.42 -18.08
CA ARG A 27 -2.53 -4.23 -18.34
C ARG A 27 -2.85 -3.56 -19.66
N THR A 28 -3.35 -4.33 -20.63
CA THR A 28 -3.74 -3.82 -21.95
C THR A 28 -5.11 -3.17 -21.91
N TYR A 29 -6.05 -3.75 -21.17
CA TYR A 29 -7.46 -3.39 -21.22
C TYR A 29 -8.00 -2.71 -19.95
N GLY A 30 -7.22 -2.64 -18.88
CA GLY A 30 -7.58 -2.00 -17.62
C GLY A 30 -6.67 -0.85 -17.26
N ASN A 31 -7.24 0.18 -16.65
CA ASN A 31 -6.49 1.24 -15.99
C ASN A 31 -6.22 0.87 -14.54
N MET A 32 -7.14 0.13 -13.92
CA MET A 32 -7.05 -0.37 -12.56
C MET A 32 -7.44 -1.85 -12.52
N VAL A 33 -6.76 -2.61 -11.68
CA VAL A 33 -6.93 -4.06 -11.59
C VAL A 33 -6.95 -4.48 -10.14
N ARG A 34 -8.01 -5.16 -9.74
CA ARG A 34 -8.10 -5.70 -8.38
C ARG A 34 -7.20 -6.93 -8.22
N VAL A 35 -6.38 -6.93 -7.18
CA VAL A 35 -5.31 -7.91 -6.95
C VAL A 35 -5.53 -8.79 -5.71
N VAL A 36 -6.70 -8.70 -5.12
CA VAL A 36 -7.09 -9.46 -3.92
C VAL A 36 -8.53 -9.96 -4.08
N ALA A 37 -8.86 -11.09 -3.45
CA ALA A 37 -10.23 -11.55 -3.30
C ALA A 37 -11.05 -10.54 -2.49
N ASP A 38 -12.38 -10.68 -2.51
CA ASP A 38 -13.22 -9.83 -1.68
C ASP A 38 -12.72 -9.82 -0.24
N THR A 39 -12.49 -8.63 0.30
CA THR A 39 -12.03 -8.49 1.68
C THR A 39 -13.11 -8.84 2.69
N GLY A 40 -14.33 -9.07 2.21
CA GLY A 40 -15.46 -9.54 2.99
C GLY A 40 -15.84 -8.54 4.09
N ASP A 41 -15.84 -9.02 5.33
CA ASP A 41 -16.16 -8.17 6.48
C ASP A 41 -15.00 -7.24 6.88
N GLY A 42 -13.87 -7.32 6.21
CA GLY A 42 -12.68 -6.53 6.51
C GLY A 42 -11.85 -7.07 7.68
N GLY A 43 -11.14 -6.17 8.37
CA GLY A 43 -10.27 -6.50 9.50
C GLY A 43 -8.90 -7.05 9.11
N TRP A 44 -8.09 -7.26 10.13
CA TRP A 44 -6.68 -7.63 9.94
C TRP A 44 -6.48 -8.92 9.15
N ASN A 45 -7.34 -9.92 9.38
CA ASN A 45 -7.23 -11.21 8.69
C ASN A 45 -7.38 -11.11 7.17
N HIS A 46 -8.23 -10.21 6.67
CA HIS A 46 -8.38 -9.97 5.24
C HIS A 46 -7.29 -9.04 4.69
N PHE A 47 -6.69 -8.25 5.57
CA PHE A 47 -5.60 -7.37 5.19
C PHE A 47 -4.26 -8.09 5.12
N SER A 48 -3.92 -8.96 6.10
CA SER A 48 -2.54 -9.42 6.30
C SER A 48 -2.35 -10.87 6.73
N ASP A 49 -3.39 -11.70 6.78
CA ASP A 49 -3.25 -13.09 7.20
C ASP A 49 -2.46 -13.92 6.18
N HIS A 50 -1.27 -14.40 6.58
CA HIS A 50 -0.40 -15.21 5.74
C HIS A 50 -1.02 -16.54 5.32
N ASP A 51 -1.86 -17.15 6.15
CA ASP A 51 -2.53 -18.41 5.81
C ASP A 51 -3.55 -18.20 4.68
N LYS A 52 -4.03 -16.99 4.52
CA LYS A 52 -4.90 -16.56 3.41
C LYS A 52 -4.13 -15.96 2.23
N GLY A 53 -2.80 -15.85 2.33
CA GLY A 53 -1.96 -15.27 1.28
C GLY A 53 -1.77 -16.11 0.02
N LYS A 54 -2.31 -17.32 -0.02
CA LYS A 54 -2.14 -18.23 -1.15
C LYS A 54 -2.81 -17.72 -2.40
N MET A 55 -2.06 -17.72 -3.50
CA MET A 55 -2.59 -17.42 -4.83
C MET A 55 -3.44 -18.58 -5.31
N TYR A 56 -4.61 -18.30 -5.85
CA TYR A 56 -5.44 -19.31 -6.52
C TYR A 56 -5.10 -19.38 -8.00
N GLY A 57 -5.08 -20.59 -8.55
CA GLY A 57 -4.65 -20.82 -9.91
C GLY A 57 -5.39 -20.03 -11.00
N ASN A 58 -6.70 -19.92 -10.87
CA ASN A 58 -7.55 -19.29 -11.90
C ASN A 58 -8.20 -17.98 -11.46
N TRP A 59 -8.13 -17.68 -10.20
CA TRP A 59 -8.55 -16.40 -9.68
C TRP A 59 -7.31 -15.73 -9.12
N PRO A 60 -7.17 -14.50 -9.38
CA PRO A 60 -5.93 -13.79 -9.35
C PRO A 60 -5.26 -13.81 -8.09
N ASN A 61 -5.58 -14.44 -7.10
CA ASN A 61 -5.54 -13.49 -6.11
C ASN A 61 -4.98 -14.08 -4.87
N SER A 62 -4.22 -13.31 -4.24
CA SER A 62 -3.98 -13.37 -2.83
C SER A 62 -5.32 -13.29 -2.08
N MET A 63 -5.44 -14.05 -1.01
CA MET A 63 -6.58 -13.96 -0.10
C MET A 63 -6.47 -12.80 0.87
N ASN A 64 -5.31 -12.14 0.94
CA ASN A 64 -5.12 -10.93 1.71
C ASN A 64 -4.52 -9.81 0.86
N MET A 65 -4.85 -8.59 1.24
CA MET A 65 -4.47 -7.38 0.52
C MET A 65 -2.95 -7.19 0.48
N PHE A 66 -2.25 -7.46 1.58
CA PHE A 66 -0.81 -7.22 1.70
C PHE A 66 -0.03 -8.08 0.70
N ASP A 67 -0.30 -9.38 0.65
CA ASP A 67 0.38 -10.29 -0.27
C ASP A 67 -0.02 -10.03 -1.72
N GLY A 68 -1.25 -9.62 -1.97
CA GLY A 68 -1.70 -9.19 -3.29
C GLY A 68 -0.88 -8.03 -3.82
N PHE A 69 -0.67 -7.00 -3.03
CA PHE A 69 0.17 -5.86 -3.41
C PHE A 69 1.64 -6.24 -3.58
N ILE A 70 2.20 -7.08 -2.71
CA ILE A 70 3.59 -7.55 -2.85
C ILE A 70 3.75 -8.26 -4.21
N HIS A 71 2.92 -9.26 -4.46
CA HIS A 71 3.05 -10.11 -5.65
C HIS A 71 2.89 -9.31 -6.95
N TRP A 72 1.87 -8.45 -7.00
CA TRP A 72 1.54 -7.69 -8.21
C TRP A 72 2.27 -6.34 -8.32
N SER A 73 3.10 -5.97 -7.33
CA SER A 73 3.91 -4.74 -7.41
C SER A 73 4.73 -4.63 -8.69
N LYS A 74 5.09 -5.75 -9.31
CA LYS A 74 5.84 -5.83 -10.57
C LYS A 74 5.14 -5.15 -11.76
N ILE A 75 3.79 -5.13 -11.77
CA ILE A 75 3.01 -4.56 -12.87
C ILE A 75 2.57 -3.12 -12.63
N SER A 76 2.64 -2.61 -11.39
CA SER A 76 2.26 -1.25 -11.04
C SER A 76 3.38 -0.23 -11.32
N GLY A 77 3.04 1.04 -11.35
CA GLY A 77 3.98 2.14 -11.54
C GLY A 77 3.28 3.39 -12.06
N ARG A 78 4.00 4.52 -12.10
CA ARG A 78 3.48 5.72 -12.76
C ARG A 78 3.11 5.39 -14.20
N GLU A 79 1.91 5.84 -14.61
CA GLU A 79 1.38 5.61 -15.97
C GLU A 79 1.24 4.12 -16.37
N LYS A 80 1.27 3.24 -15.37
CA LYS A 80 0.95 1.83 -15.51
C LYS A 80 -0.39 1.54 -14.85
N VAL A 81 -0.72 0.25 -14.76
CA VAL A 81 -1.96 -0.17 -14.09
C VAL A 81 -1.93 0.18 -12.60
N ILE A 82 -3.04 0.65 -12.09
CA ILE A 82 -3.27 0.88 -10.67
C ILE A 82 -3.69 -0.45 -10.04
N LEU A 83 -3.06 -0.82 -8.93
CA LEU A 83 -3.46 -1.99 -8.16
C LEU A 83 -4.59 -1.60 -7.20
N ASP A 84 -5.67 -2.36 -7.23
CA ASP A 84 -6.81 -2.21 -6.33
C ASP A 84 -6.77 -3.29 -5.26
N GLY A 85 -6.65 -2.88 -4.02
CA GLY A 85 -6.67 -3.75 -2.84
C GLY A 85 -8.06 -3.94 -2.25
N ASP A 86 -9.12 -3.61 -3.00
CA ASP A 86 -10.50 -3.62 -2.53
C ASP A 86 -10.81 -2.47 -1.55
N PHE A 87 -12.00 -2.47 -0.98
CA PHE A 87 -12.45 -1.42 -0.10
C PHE A 87 -11.90 -1.55 1.34
N ILE A 88 -11.88 -0.44 2.04
CA ILE A 88 -11.49 -0.34 3.45
C ILE A 88 -12.75 -0.08 4.29
N ARG A 89 -12.88 -0.85 5.38
CA ARG A 89 -13.92 -0.68 6.38
C ARG A 89 -13.26 -0.61 7.76
N LEU A 90 -12.92 0.60 8.21
CA LEU A 90 -12.09 0.79 9.41
C LEU A 90 -12.76 0.31 10.70
N ASN A 91 -14.08 0.31 10.79
CA ASN A 91 -14.78 -0.19 11.96
C ASN A 91 -14.62 -1.71 12.19
N THR A 92 -14.00 -2.43 11.25
CA THR A 92 -13.70 -3.86 11.37
C THR A 92 -12.29 -4.15 11.90
N PHE A 93 -11.45 -3.13 12.02
CA PHE A 93 -10.10 -3.25 12.56
C PHE A 93 -10.08 -3.02 14.07
N ALA A 94 -9.27 -3.80 14.78
CA ALA A 94 -9.29 -3.84 16.24
C ALA A 94 -8.50 -2.69 16.90
N SER A 95 -7.53 -2.10 16.20
CA SER A 95 -6.66 -1.06 16.75
C SER A 95 -6.40 0.05 15.74
N ASP A 96 -5.91 1.18 16.24
CA ASP A 96 -5.51 2.30 15.40
C ASP A 96 -4.28 1.94 14.55
N GLU A 97 -3.37 1.12 15.10
CA GLU A 97 -2.23 0.59 14.37
C GLU A 97 -2.65 -0.18 13.10
N GLU A 98 -3.69 -0.99 13.19
CA GLU A 98 -4.25 -1.72 12.05
C GLU A 98 -4.86 -0.77 11.01
N LYS A 99 -5.62 0.24 11.47
CA LYS A 99 -6.25 1.23 10.60
C LYS A 99 -5.22 2.07 9.85
N GLU A 100 -4.18 2.54 10.55
CA GLU A 100 -3.06 3.23 9.95
C GLU A 100 -2.35 2.36 8.89
N SER A 101 -2.13 1.09 9.21
CA SER A 101 -1.43 0.16 8.33
C SER A 101 -2.18 -0.11 7.02
N VAL A 102 -3.51 -0.32 7.06
CA VAL A 102 -4.28 -0.60 5.85
C VAL A 102 -4.32 0.62 4.91
N ILE A 103 -4.54 1.81 5.44
CA ILE A 103 -4.52 3.05 4.64
C ILE A 103 -3.12 3.29 4.06
N SER A 104 -2.10 3.13 4.90
CA SER A 104 -0.70 3.31 4.49
C SER A 104 -0.30 2.40 3.35
N LEU A 105 -0.68 1.12 3.41
CA LEU A 105 -0.30 0.17 2.36
C LEU A 105 -1.00 0.49 1.03
N GLN A 106 -2.28 0.83 1.04
CA GLN A 106 -2.99 1.27 -0.16
C GLN A 106 -2.25 2.43 -0.83
N LEU A 107 -1.91 3.46 -0.07
CA LEU A 107 -1.22 4.64 -0.57
C LEU A 107 0.22 4.32 -1.00
N MET A 108 0.95 3.49 -0.24
CA MET A 108 2.30 3.06 -0.60
C MET A 108 2.31 2.26 -1.91
N ALA A 109 1.32 1.43 -2.15
CA ALA A 109 1.19 0.67 -3.38
C ALA A 109 0.67 1.50 -4.58
N GLY A 110 0.26 2.75 -4.35
CA GLY A 110 -0.34 3.62 -5.36
C GLY A 110 -1.79 3.24 -5.68
N GLY A 111 -2.43 2.51 -4.79
CA GLY A 111 -3.83 2.10 -4.91
C GLY A 111 -4.81 3.18 -4.44
N PRO A 112 -6.10 3.03 -4.75
CA PRO A 112 -7.14 3.91 -4.24
C PRO A 112 -7.41 3.63 -2.76
N VAL A 113 -7.80 4.65 -2.02
CA VAL A 113 -8.41 4.50 -0.70
C VAL A 113 -9.93 4.50 -0.88
N THR A 114 -10.49 3.31 -1.08
CA THR A 114 -11.92 3.14 -1.30
C THR A 114 -12.64 2.91 0.03
N ILE A 115 -13.42 3.89 0.47
CA ILE A 115 -14.10 3.86 1.77
C ILE A 115 -15.40 3.07 1.67
N SER A 116 -15.57 2.07 2.53
CA SER A 116 -16.77 1.26 2.66
C SER A 116 -17.42 1.33 4.04
N ASP A 117 -16.89 2.17 4.93
CA ASP A 117 -17.58 2.50 6.18
C ASP A 117 -18.91 3.21 5.85
N GLN A 118 -19.96 2.84 6.56
CA GLN A 118 -21.25 3.53 6.45
C GLN A 118 -21.23 4.81 7.29
N TYR A 119 -22.08 5.77 6.93
CA TYR A 119 -22.14 7.05 7.64
C TYR A 119 -22.42 6.91 9.14
N ASN A 120 -23.10 5.84 9.54
CA ASN A 120 -23.43 5.54 10.95
C ASN A 120 -22.38 4.65 11.63
N THR A 121 -21.36 4.16 10.93
CA THR A 121 -20.28 3.34 11.48
C THR A 121 -18.92 3.98 11.37
N ILE A 122 -18.76 5.01 10.52
CA ILE A 122 -17.48 5.67 10.31
C ILE A 122 -16.98 6.38 11.57
N GLY A 123 -17.85 7.12 12.28
CA GLY A 123 -17.54 7.76 13.53
C GLY A 123 -16.18 8.46 13.54
N ASP A 124 -15.39 8.27 14.59
CA ASP A 124 -14.05 8.84 14.74
C ASP A 124 -13.03 8.29 13.71
N ASN A 125 -13.36 7.20 13.03
CA ASN A 125 -12.50 6.65 11.97
C ASN A 125 -12.35 7.60 10.78
N LEU A 126 -13.22 8.60 10.65
CA LEU A 126 -13.12 9.60 9.59
C LEU A 126 -11.76 10.32 9.62
N SER A 127 -11.18 10.54 10.79
CA SER A 127 -9.89 11.21 10.95
C SER A 127 -8.74 10.49 10.25
N PHE A 128 -8.74 9.15 10.21
CA PHE A 128 -7.72 8.37 9.51
C PHE A 128 -7.75 8.61 8.00
N TYR A 129 -8.93 8.81 7.42
CA TYR A 129 -9.08 9.10 5.99
C TYR A 129 -8.73 10.54 5.62
N GLN A 130 -8.62 11.42 6.60
CA GLN A 130 -8.39 12.86 6.39
C GLN A 130 -6.91 13.27 6.54
N ASN A 131 -5.98 12.33 6.68
CA ASN A 131 -4.56 12.64 6.77
C ASN A 131 -4.05 13.22 5.43
N THR A 132 -3.95 14.54 5.38
CA THR A 132 -3.61 15.27 4.15
C THR A 132 -2.20 14.99 3.67
N GLU A 133 -1.22 14.74 4.56
CA GLU A 133 0.15 14.44 4.18
C GLU A 133 0.27 13.07 3.50
N LEU A 134 -0.50 12.09 3.95
CA LEU A 134 -0.58 10.80 3.27
C LEU A 134 -1.37 10.88 1.95
N LEU A 135 -2.45 11.65 1.90
CA LEU A 135 -3.23 11.83 0.67
C LEU A 135 -2.44 12.55 -0.44
N GLU A 136 -1.38 13.31 -0.10
CA GLU A 136 -0.47 13.86 -1.09
C GLU A 136 0.20 12.78 -1.95
N LEU A 137 0.40 11.55 -1.43
CA LEU A 137 0.92 10.44 -2.24
C LEU A 137 -0.01 10.13 -3.41
N ASN A 138 -1.31 10.12 -3.16
CA ASN A 138 -2.32 9.88 -4.20
C ASN A 138 -2.33 10.99 -5.26
N LYS A 139 -2.30 12.26 -4.82
CA LYS A 139 -2.22 13.42 -5.73
C LYS A 139 -0.95 13.39 -6.58
N ASP A 140 0.17 12.97 -6.01
CA ASP A 140 1.44 12.83 -6.71
C ASP A 140 1.47 11.65 -7.69
N ARG A 141 0.47 10.78 -7.70
CA ARG A 141 0.50 9.48 -8.37
C ARG A 141 1.69 8.63 -7.92
N PHE A 142 2.04 8.74 -6.65
CA PHE A 142 3.13 7.97 -6.06
C PHE A 142 2.83 6.47 -6.14
N VAL A 143 3.85 5.70 -6.47
CA VAL A 143 3.79 4.22 -6.43
C VAL A 143 5.10 3.70 -5.84
N GLY A 144 5.03 3.24 -4.63
CA GLY A 144 6.13 2.54 -3.97
C GLY A 144 6.23 1.07 -4.37
N LYS A 145 7.32 0.47 -3.96
CA LYS A 145 7.61 -0.96 -4.18
C LYS A 145 8.07 -1.58 -2.86
N PRO A 146 7.75 -2.85 -2.62
CA PRO A 146 8.36 -3.59 -1.52
C PRO A 146 9.83 -3.86 -1.82
N LEU A 147 10.66 -3.91 -0.78
CA LEU A 147 12.08 -4.24 -0.90
C LEU A 147 12.30 -5.70 -1.36
N SER A 148 11.33 -6.56 -1.13
CA SER A 148 11.29 -7.92 -1.66
C SER A 148 9.89 -8.23 -2.18
N THR A 149 9.81 -8.89 -3.34
CA THR A 149 8.54 -9.37 -3.92
C THR A 149 8.18 -10.79 -3.49
N SER A 150 9.00 -11.41 -2.64
CA SER A 150 8.70 -12.70 -2.05
C SER A 150 7.79 -12.53 -0.83
N ILE A 151 6.64 -13.19 -0.82
CA ILE A 151 5.68 -13.11 0.29
C ILE A 151 6.19 -13.72 1.60
N ILE A 152 7.22 -14.55 1.54
CA ILE A 152 7.85 -15.17 2.73
C ILE A 152 9.05 -14.38 3.26
N ASP A 153 9.56 -13.41 2.52
CA ASP A 153 10.71 -12.60 2.94
C ASP A 153 10.22 -11.37 3.72
N LYS A 154 10.66 -11.25 4.97
CA LYS A 154 10.25 -10.11 5.82
C LYS A 154 10.65 -8.74 5.27
N LYS A 155 11.57 -8.66 4.30
CA LYS A 155 11.88 -7.42 3.58
C LYS A 155 10.70 -6.91 2.73
N ASN A 156 9.70 -7.74 2.49
CA ASN A 156 8.46 -7.31 1.84
C ASN A 156 7.63 -6.32 2.68
N GLN A 157 7.93 -6.20 3.98
CA GLN A 157 7.32 -5.26 4.90
C GLN A 157 8.01 -3.87 4.89
N ILE A 158 9.01 -3.70 4.04
CA ILE A 158 9.69 -2.43 3.79
C ILE A 158 9.30 -1.96 2.39
N TRP A 159 8.64 -0.83 2.30
CA TRP A 159 8.20 -0.23 1.04
C TRP A 159 8.88 1.10 0.83
N TYR A 160 9.20 1.43 -0.41
CA TYR A 160 9.82 2.70 -0.73
C TYR A 160 9.53 3.14 -2.16
N GLY A 161 9.65 4.42 -2.40
CA GLY A 161 9.49 5.00 -3.74
C GLY A 161 9.83 6.49 -3.72
N GLN A 162 9.86 7.09 -4.91
CA GLN A 162 10.17 8.49 -5.07
C GLN A 162 8.97 9.26 -5.59
N MET A 163 8.66 10.37 -4.97
CA MET A 163 7.65 11.33 -5.43
C MET A 163 8.15 12.09 -6.67
N SER A 164 7.23 12.74 -7.38
CA SER A 164 7.54 13.50 -8.59
C SER A 164 8.50 14.68 -8.35
N ASN A 165 8.48 15.23 -7.14
CA ASN A 165 9.36 16.33 -6.71
C ASN A 165 10.75 15.86 -6.24
N GLY A 166 11.02 14.54 -6.25
CA GLY A 166 12.30 13.96 -5.85
C GLY A 166 12.38 13.53 -4.38
N ASP A 167 11.38 13.81 -3.56
CA ASP A 167 11.32 13.31 -2.19
C ASP A 167 11.11 11.81 -2.17
N TRP A 168 11.62 11.14 -1.14
CA TRP A 168 11.42 9.71 -0.95
C TRP A 168 10.37 9.44 0.12
N ILE A 169 9.61 8.40 -0.10
CA ILE A 169 8.68 7.86 0.89
C ILE A 169 9.15 6.47 1.27
N ILE A 170 9.22 6.20 2.58
CA ILE A 170 9.52 4.89 3.14
C ILE A 170 8.39 4.48 4.06
N GLY A 171 7.90 3.26 3.88
CA GLY A 171 6.93 2.60 4.77
C GLY A 171 7.54 1.36 5.40
N LEU A 172 7.52 1.30 6.72
CA LEU A 172 7.89 0.12 7.49
C LEU A 172 6.64 -0.46 8.14
N PHE A 173 6.41 -1.75 7.98
CA PHE A 173 5.24 -2.44 8.49
C PHE A 173 5.62 -3.56 9.44
N ASN A 174 4.76 -3.84 10.40
CA ASN A 174 4.83 -5.02 11.25
C ASN A 174 3.54 -5.86 11.10
N ARG A 175 3.65 -6.99 10.42
CA ARG A 175 2.52 -7.91 10.23
C ARG A 175 2.35 -8.92 11.37
N ASP A 176 3.33 -8.99 12.28
CA ASP A 176 3.37 -9.99 13.36
C ASP A 176 2.49 -9.55 14.55
N ASN A 177 1.97 -10.51 15.31
CA ASN A 177 1.22 -10.29 16.55
C ASN A 177 2.11 -9.89 17.75
N SER A 178 3.38 -9.64 17.51
CA SER A 178 4.36 -9.20 18.51
C SER A 178 5.13 -7.97 18.05
N THR A 179 5.65 -7.22 18.99
CA THR A 179 6.51 -6.07 18.71
C THR A 179 7.75 -6.50 17.93
N GLN A 180 8.06 -5.77 16.86
CA GLN A 180 9.19 -6.05 15.97
C GLN A 180 10.02 -4.80 15.71
N SER A 181 11.31 -4.97 15.61
CA SER A 181 12.20 -3.92 15.10
C SER A 181 12.32 -4.03 13.59
N ARG A 182 12.30 -2.88 12.92
CA ARG A 182 12.53 -2.75 11.48
C ARG A 182 13.56 -1.68 11.24
N SER A 183 14.48 -1.93 10.32
CA SER A 183 15.48 -0.95 9.92
C SER A 183 15.79 -1.06 8.44
N VAL A 184 16.15 0.07 7.85
CA VAL A 184 16.64 0.16 6.48
C VAL A 184 17.65 1.29 6.36
N SER A 185 18.81 0.99 5.79
CA SER A 185 19.79 2.02 5.39
C SER A 185 19.29 2.70 4.12
N PHE A 186 19.42 4.02 4.07
CA PHE A 186 19.07 4.76 2.87
C PHE A 186 19.97 4.41 1.69
N GLY A 187 21.24 4.06 1.96
CA GLY A 187 22.15 3.57 0.94
C GLY A 187 21.69 2.29 0.24
N ASP A 188 21.03 1.37 0.97
CA ASP A 188 20.47 0.14 0.39
C ASP A 188 19.30 0.43 -0.58
N LEU A 189 18.67 1.59 -0.44
CA LEU A 189 17.60 2.08 -1.32
C LEU A 189 18.13 2.98 -2.46
N GLY A 190 19.46 3.16 -2.55
CA GLY A 190 20.07 4.07 -3.52
C GLY A 190 19.98 5.56 -3.15
N ILE A 191 19.57 5.88 -1.94
CA ILE A 191 19.48 7.26 -1.43
C ILE A 191 20.81 7.66 -0.83
N LYS A 192 21.38 8.77 -1.29
CA LYS A 192 22.73 9.22 -0.88
C LYS A 192 22.64 10.27 0.23
N GLY A 193 23.46 10.04 1.27
CA GLY A 193 23.64 10.99 2.36
C GLY A 193 22.53 10.98 3.39
N LYS A 194 22.59 11.95 4.30
CA LYS A 194 21.55 12.16 5.30
C LYS A 194 20.33 12.84 4.68
N MET A 195 19.19 12.52 5.20
CA MET A 195 17.91 13.09 4.78
C MET A 195 17.16 13.61 6.00
N LYS A 196 16.43 14.70 5.86
CA LYS A 196 15.43 15.15 6.83
C LYS A 196 14.26 14.18 6.80
N ILE A 197 13.81 13.77 7.98
CA ILE A 197 12.77 12.76 8.17
C ILE A 197 11.53 13.43 8.74
N ARG A 198 10.38 13.23 8.07
CA ARG A 198 9.07 13.63 8.57
C ARG A 198 8.16 12.41 8.69
N ASP A 199 7.63 12.17 9.87
CA ASP A 199 6.62 11.15 10.13
C ASP A 199 5.25 11.65 9.66
N LEU A 200 4.63 10.94 8.71
CA LEU A 200 3.40 11.38 8.04
C LEU A 200 2.13 11.11 8.87
N TRP A 201 2.16 10.16 9.80
CA TRP A 201 1.05 9.96 10.73
C TRP A 201 1.09 10.92 11.92
N LYS A 202 2.28 11.17 12.43
CA LYS A 202 2.46 12.07 13.58
C LYS A 202 2.52 13.55 13.20
N HIS A 203 2.63 13.85 11.90
CA HIS A 203 2.86 15.20 11.41
C HIS A 203 4.08 15.88 12.06
N ALA A 204 5.15 15.12 12.28
CA ALA A 204 6.30 15.55 13.06
C ALA A 204 7.63 15.33 12.34
N ASP A 205 8.52 16.32 12.46
CA ASP A 205 9.89 16.20 11.98
C ASP A 205 10.74 15.44 13.01
N GLU A 206 11.52 14.46 12.55
CA GLU A 206 12.33 13.57 13.39
C GLU A 206 13.84 13.81 13.24
N GLY A 207 14.23 14.94 12.65
CA GLY A 207 15.64 15.30 12.43
C GLY A 207 16.21 14.70 11.17
N GLU A 208 17.53 14.48 11.16
CA GLU A 208 18.29 14.00 10.00
C GLU A 208 19.00 12.68 10.31
N ALA A 209 18.91 11.73 9.38
CA ALA A 209 19.65 10.47 9.46
C ALA A 209 19.96 9.94 8.04
N ASP A 210 20.76 8.87 8.00
CA ASP A 210 21.09 8.08 6.80
C ASP A 210 20.48 6.67 6.83
N GLN A 211 19.68 6.40 7.87
CA GLN A 211 18.92 5.17 8.05
C GLN A 211 17.62 5.44 8.81
N LEU A 212 16.66 4.56 8.65
CA LEU A 212 15.46 4.53 9.46
C LEU A 212 15.47 3.25 10.30
N SER A 213 15.29 3.40 11.62
CA SER A 213 15.16 2.27 12.55
C SER A 213 14.03 2.57 13.53
N VAL A 214 13.14 1.61 13.70
CA VAL A 214 11.95 1.78 14.55
C VAL A 214 11.53 0.46 15.17
N THR A 215 11.01 0.52 16.39
CA THR A 215 10.30 -0.57 17.04
C THR A 215 8.80 -0.35 16.86
N LEU A 216 8.16 -1.27 16.14
CA LEU A 216 6.75 -1.24 15.81
C LEU A 216 5.98 -2.19 16.72
N LYS A 217 4.89 -1.71 17.31
CA LYS A 217 3.90 -2.55 17.99
C LYS A 217 3.32 -3.60 17.02
N PRO A 218 2.59 -4.61 17.52
CA PRO A 218 1.83 -5.50 16.65
C PRO A 218 0.99 -4.70 15.66
N HIS A 219 1.01 -5.11 14.40
CA HIS A 219 0.23 -4.57 13.29
C HIS A 219 0.49 -3.09 12.93
N ALA A 220 1.44 -2.43 13.60
CA ALA A 220 1.76 -1.03 13.36
C ALA A 220 2.55 -0.81 12.07
N CYS A 221 2.48 0.41 11.56
CA CYS A 221 3.35 0.90 10.51
C CYS A 221 4.06 2.20 10.93
N LYS A 222 5.05 2.58 10.12
CA LYS A 222 5.65 3.91 10.14
C LYS A 222 5.87 4.37 8.72
N ILE A 223 5.29 5.51 8.37
CA ILE A 223 5.44 6.11 7.05
C ILE A 223 6.17 7.43 7.19
N VAL A 224 7.27 7.56 6.49
CA VAL A 224 8.09 8.78 6.53
C VAL A 224 8.34 9.33 5.13
N ARG A 225 8.40 10.65 5.05
CA ARG A 225 8.90 11.40 3.91
C ARG A 225 10.33 11.83 4.19
N LEU A 226 11.20 11.61 3.21
CA LEU A 226 12.60 12.01 3.26
C LEU A 226 12.81 13.15 2.27
N VAL A 227 13.35 14.24 2.79
CA VAL A 227 13.66 15.46 2.02
C VAL A 227 15.16 15.73 2.13
N LYS A 228 15.76 16.19 1.06
CA LYS A 228 17.17 16.63 1.11
C LYS A 228 17.33 17.79 2.10
N PRO A 229 18.43 17.81 2.86
CA PRO A 229 18.75 18.90 3.79
C PRO A 229 18.81 20.27 3.13
#